data_46b7ce6d3544240424f318d1c12b4c5b
#
_entry.id   46b7ce6d3544240424f318d1c12b4c5b
#
_cell.length_a   1.000
_cell.length_b   1.000
_cell.length_c   1.000
_cell.angle_alpha   90.00
_cell.angle_beta   90.00
_cell.angle_gamma   90.00
#
_symmetry.space_group_name_H-M   'P 1'
#
loop_
_entity.id
_entity.type
_entity.pdbx_description
1 polymer ?
#
loop_
_entity_poly.entity_id
_entity_poly.type
_entity_poly.pdbx_seq_one_letter_code
_entity_poly.pdbx_strand_id
1 'polypeptide(L)'
;MGAEYTPQRPPGFSMVVKKEAFVKRLTIAFVALLLVVVAVQAPQGQGGPPSPEQQAALARQDALEKATPQLQITEEVLRLTIPGHTIGEAVGVAKNSKGNLFVFTRSGNLGPARGATASQLFEFDPQLKFVKQWGQDNYAASFAHTVRVDKYDNVWMTDEGANMIVKFNPQGMVSMVLGRKTEAIDFLERFTERGEKETERYPAGSMGTFNRPTDVTWDLQDNIFVSDGYNNSRVVKIARDGKWVKTLGTRGAGPNQFNTPHAITSDAKGNIYVADRGNRRIQVFDNDLNPVRIIANVGAPWSVCTSPPPNQFLFSGDGNGKIYKVDLNGNLVGWAQTSEGHGQTGCLVHEIHCESDTVIYKGDCSTWTVEKITLKAGTRSSAP
;
A
#
# COMPACT_ATOMS: atom_id res chain seq x y z
N MET A 1 34.34 -52.78 35.91
CA MET A 1 33.32 -53.05 36.96
C MET A 1 32.20 -52.04 36.73
N GLY A 2 31.14 -52.48 36.03
CA GLY A 2 29.95 -51.68 35.77
C GLY A 2 28.93 -51.86 36.90
N ALA A 3 28.31 -50.82 37.32
CA ALA A 3 27.16 -50.84 38.20
C ALA A 3 25.95 -50.37 37.43
N GLU A 4 25.03 -51.29 37.18
CA GLU A 4 23.71 -51.04 36.62
C GLU A 4 22.81 -50.37 37.67
N TYR A 5 22.19 -49.25 37.29
CA TYR A 5 21.23 -48.54 38.11
C TYR A 5 19.82 -48.89 37.63
N THR A 6 19.08 -49.60 38.47
CA THR A 6 17.63 -49.92 38.24
C THR A 6 16.76 -48.97 39.07
N PRO A 7 15.84 -48.19 38.49
CA PRO A 7 14.93 -47.35 39.27
C PRO A 7 13.73 -48.17 39.80
N GLN A 8 13.50 -48.09 41.10
CA GLN A 8 12.31 -48.64 41.78
C GLN A 8 11.08 -47.72 41.54
N ARG A 9 9.94 -48.32 41.23
CA ARG A 9 8.65 -47.64 41.18
C ARG A 9 8.06 -47.43 42.56
N PRO A 10 7.46 -46.25 42.85
CA PRO A 10 6.70 -46.06 44.09
C PRO A 10 5.31 -46.71 44.00
N PRO A 11 4.65 -47.05 45.12
CA PRO A 11 3.40 -47.78 45.21
C PRO A 11 2.20 -46.95 44.73
N GLY A 12 1.26 -47.60 44.05
CA GLY A 12 0.10 -47.02 43.43
C GLY A 12 -0.89 -46.41 44.42
N PHE A 13 -1.28 -45.22 44.13
CA PHE A 13 -2.48 -44.57 44.68
C PHE A 13 -3.65 -44.78 43.69
N SER A 14 -4.63 -45.56 44.09
CA SER A 14 -5.89 -45.71 43.36
C SER A 14 -6.81 -44.55 43.68
N MET A 15 -6.96 -43.64 42.75
CA MET A 15 -7.93 -42.54 42.80
C MET A 15 -9.08 -42.85 41.84
N VAL A 16 -10.15 -43.45 42.35
CA VAL A 16 -11.42 -43.52 41.64
C VAL A 16 -12.10 -42.15 41.74
N VAL A 17 -11.87 -41.32 40.76
CA VAL A 17 -12.59 -40.06 40.61
C VAL A 17 -13.75 -40.25 39.66
N LYS A 18 -14.94 -39.88 40.10
CA LYS A 18 -16.21 -39.95 39.37
C LYS A 18 -16.07 -39.24 38.00
N LYS A 19 -15.94 -40.04 36.95
CA LYS A 19 -15.71 -39.56 35.56
C LYS A 19 -16.82 -38.69 34.97
N GLU A 20 -18.02 -38.74 35.47
CA GLU A 20 -19.15 -38.07 34.82
C GLU A 20 -19.26 -36.56 35.08
N ALA A 21 -18.85 -36.07 36.24
CA ALA A 21 -18.94 -34.65 36.56
C ALA A 21 -17.78 -33.83 35.94
N PHE A 22 -16.65 -34.45 35.65
CA PHE A 22 -15.48 -33.80 35.08
C PHE A 22 -15.64 -33.58 33.58
N VAL A 23 -16.23 -34.57 32.86
CA VAL A 23 -16.45 -34.46 31.41
C VAL A 23 -17.46 -33.37 31.08
N LYS A 24 -18.55 -33.19 31.85
CA LYS A 24 -19.54 -32.12 31.61
C LYS A 24 -18.97 -30.71 31.86
N ARG A 25 -18.09 -30.56 32.84
CA ARG A 25 -17.42 -29.24 33.11
C ARG A 25 -16.37 -28.92 32.08
N LEU A 26 -15.64 -29.92 31.56
CA LEU A 26 -14.67 -29.70 30.48
C LEU A 26 -15.35 -29.34 29.15
N THR A 27 -16.48 -29.98 28.85
CA THR A 27 -17.23 -29.70 27.60
C THR A 27 -17.84 -28.31 27.62
N ILE A 28 -18.34 -27.83 28.76
CA ILE A 28 -18.86 -26.44 28.87
C ILE A 28 -17.74 -25.43 28.83
N ALA A 29 -16.56 -25.69 29.43
CA ALA A 29 -15.40 -24.83 29.35
C ALA A 29 -14.81 -24.79 27.93
N PHE A 30 -14.80 -25.92 27.19
CA PHE A 30 -14.35 -25.96 25.81
C PHE A 30 -15.31 -25.25 24.83
N VAL A 31 -16.62 -25.35 25.03
CA VAL A 31 -17.60 -24.64 24.21
C VAL A 31 -17.60 -23.16 24.52
N ALA A 32 -17.42 -22.75 25.79
CA ALA A 32 -17.26 -21.35 26.15
C ALA A 32 -15.92 -20.77 25.64
N LEU A 33 -14.83 -21.53 25.65
CA LEU A 33 -13.53 -21.13 25.10
C LEU A 33 -13.55 -21.06 23.56
N LEU A 34 -14.27 -22.00 22.89
CA LEU A 34 -14.47 -21.96 21.44
C LEU A 34 -15.34 -20.77 21.00
N LEU A 35 -16.35 -20.37 21.79
CA LEU A 35 -17.15 -19.19 21.51
C LEU A 35 -16.39 -17.88 21.74
N VAL A 36 -15.49 -17.83 22.71
CA VAL A 36 -14.63 -16.66 22.95
C VAL A 36 -13.50 -16.56 21.90
N VAL A 37 -12.94 -17.70 21.46
CA VAL A 37 -11.90 -17.73 20.40
C VAL A 37 -12.50 -17.39 19.02
N VAL A 38 -13.74 -17.79 18.74
CA VAL A 38 -14.43 -17.41 17.49
C VAL A 38 -14.83 -15.93 17.48
N ALA A 39 -15.06 -15.31 18.64
CA ALA A 39 -15.35 -13.88 18.72
C ALA A 39 -14.08 -12.99 18.60
N VAL A 40 -12.86 -13.54 18.75
CA VAL A 40 -11.59 -12.79 18.68
C VAL A 40 -10.91 -12.93 17.31
N GLN A 41 -11.34 -13.88 16.47
CA GLN A 41 -10.85 -14.03 15.10
C GLN A 41 -11.90 -13.58 14.06
N ALA A 42 -12.37 -12.34 14.17
CA ALA A 42 -12.90 -11.68 12.99
C ALA A 42 -11.71 -11.40 12.05
N PRO A 43 -11.70 -11.85 10.79
CA PRO A 43 -10.65 -11.52 9.87
C PRO A 43 -10.58 -9.99 9.74
N GLN A 44 -9.40 -9.42 9.93
CA GLN A 44 -9.15 -8.00 9.68
C GLN A 44 -9.35 -7.75 8.18
N GLY A 45 -10.56 -7.38 7.78
CA GLY A 45 -10.92 -7.10 6.40
C GLY A 45 -12.40 -7.09 6.09
N GLN A 46 -13.25 -7.65 6.93
CA GLN A 46 -14.70 -7.50 6.80
C GLN A 46 -15.20 -6.62 7.94
N GLY A 47 -15.16 -5.30 7.71
CA GLY A 47 -15.87 -4.34 8.54
C GLY A 47 -17.34 -4.71 8.59
N GLY A 48 -17.99 -4.53 9.74
CA GLY A 48 -19.43 -4.63 9.86
C GLY A 48 -20.14 -3.74 8.82
N PRO A 49 -21.45 -3.77 8.73
CA PRO A 49 -22.19 -2.92 7.81
C PRO A 49 -21.74 -1.46 7.96
N PRO A 50 -21.60 -0.71 6.84
CA PRO A 50 -21.10 0.65 6.89
C PRO A 50 -21.96 1.51 7.81
N SER A 51 -21.31 2.37 8.59
CA SER A 51 -22.01 3.33 9.47
C SER A 51 -22.95 4.24 8.66
N PRO A 52 -23.97 4.87 9.30
CA PRO A 52 -24.83 5.81 8.59
C PRO A 52 -24.07 6.92 7.86
N GLU A 53 -22.95 7.38 8.41
CA GLU A 53 -22.09 8.39 7.80
C GLU A 53 -21.36 7.82 6.57
N GLN A 54 -20.86 6.59 6.64
CA GLN A 54 -20.25 5.90 5.51
C GLN A 54 -21.26 5.63 4.40
N GLN A 55 -22.50 5.23 4.76
CA GLN A 55 -23.60 5.04 3.79
C GLN A 55 -23.94 6.36 3.08
N ALA A 56 -24.03 7.45 3.83
CA ALA A 56 -24.29 8.77 3.26
C ALA A 56 -23.13 9.23 2.34
N ALA A 57 -21.89 8.91 2.67
CA ALA A 57 -20.73 9.21 1.82
C ALA A 57 -20.76 8.39 0.52
N LEU A 58 -21.10 7.11 0.58
CA LEU A 58 -21.28 6.27 -0.59
C LEU A 58 -22.43 6.76 -1.49
N ALA A 59 -23.57 7.13 -0.90
CA ALA A 59 -24.69 7.67 -1.66
C ALA A 59 -24.36 9.00 -2.37
N ARG A 60 -23.59 9.88 -1.72
CA ARG A 60 -23.09 11.11 -2.37
C ARG A 60 -22.16 10.81 -3.52
N GLN A 61 -21.26 9.84 -3.38
CA GLN A 61 -20.36 9.39 -4.43
C GLN A 61 -21.14 8.84 -5.62
N ASP A 62 -22.10 7.94 -5.39
CA ASP A 62 -22.94 7.36 -6.46
C ASP A 62 -23.75 8.43 -7.20
N ALA A 63 -24.27 9.42 -6.49
CA ALA A 63 -24.98 10.54 -7.09
C ALA A 63 -24.06 11.39 -7.98
N LEU A 64 -22.83 11.64 -7.54
CA LEU A 64 -21.85 12.38 -8.32
C LEU A 64 -21.39 11.59 -9.56
N GLU A 65 -21.16 10.29 -9.42
CA GLU A 65 -20.80 9.42 -10.54
C GLU A 65 -21.90 9.40 -11.61
N LYS A 66 -23.17 9.32 -11.20
CA LYS A 66 -24.32 9.40 -12.14
C LYS A 66 -24.43 10.74 -12.86
N ALA A 67 -24.00 11.82 -12.20
CA ALA A 67 -24.02 13.18 -12.76
C ALA A 67 -22.75 13.50 -13.59
N THR A 68 -21.74 12.63 -13.57
CA THR A 68 -20.43 12.85 -14.20
C THR A 68 -20.24 11.87 -15.36
N PRO A 69 -19.63 12.27 -16.48
CA PRO A 69 -19.41 11.36 -17.60
C PRO A 69 -18.62 10.12 -17.22
N GLN A 70 -19.14 8.96 -17.60
CA GLN A 70 -18.36 7.73 -17.61
C GLN A 70 -17.44 7.73 -18.82
N LEU A 71 -16.14 7.69 -18.58
CA LEU A 71 -15.12 7.69 -19.62
C LEU A 71 -15.04 6.30 -20.25
N GLN A 72 -15.06 6.27 -21.59
CA GLN A 72 -14.79 5.05 -22.32
C GLN A 72 -13.30 4.71 -22.23
N ILE A 73 -12.97 3.46 -21.99
CA ILE A 73 -11.60 2.99 -21.89
C ILE A 73 -11.33 1.85 -22.88
N THR A 74 -10.07 1.68 -23.23
CA THR A 74 -9.53 0.43 -23.75
C THR A 74 -8.54 -0.10 -22.73
N GLU A 75 -8.67 -1.37 -22.38
CA GLU A 75 -7.80 -2.06 -21.46
C GLU A 75 -6.94 -3.06 -22.22
N GLU A 76 -5.66 -3.06 -21.95
CA GLU A 76 -4.68 -3.98 -22.52
C GLU A 76 -3.89 -4.62 -21.38
N VAL A 77 -4.08 -5.92 -21.16
CA VAL A 77 -3.24 -6.69 -20.24
C VAL A 77 -1.87 -6.89 -20.85
N LEU A 78 -0.83 -6.38 -20.20
CA LEU A 78 0.54 -6.49 -20.67
C LEU A 78 1.08 -7.90 -20.43
N ARG A 79 1.50 -8.57 -21.49
CA ARG A 79 2.07 -9.92 -21.42
C ARG A 79 3.54 -9.84 -21.02
N LEU A 80 3.79 -9.80 -19.73
CA LEU A 80 5.12 -9.74 -19.15
C LEU A 80 5.62 -11.15 -18.84
N THR A 81 6.77 -11.53 -19.39
CA THR A 81 7.38 -12.84 -19.15
C THR A 81 8.74 -12.65 -18.49
N ILE A 82 8.93 -13.30 -17.35
CA ILE A 82 10.18 -13.25 -16.58
C ILE A 82 10.75 -14.67 -16.56
N PRO A 83 12.00 -14.89 -16.98
CA PRO A 83 12.61 -16.21 -16.94
C PRO A 83 12.60 -16.82 -15.53
N GLY A 84 11.93 -17.96 -15.38
CA GLY A 84 11.90 -18.70 -14.11
C GLY A 84 11.02 -18.09 -13.01
N HIS A 85 10.24 -17.04 -13.31
CA HIS A 85 9.37 -16.38 -12.33
C HIS A 85 7.96 -16.11 -12.87
N THR A 86 7.02 -16.02 -11.95
CA THR A 86 5.69 -15.41 -12.21
C THR A 86 5.70 -13.96 -11.73
N ILE A 87 4.88 -13.10 -12.30
CA ILE A 87 4.74 -11.72 -11.84
C ILE A 87 4.26 -11.66 -10.39
N GLY A 88 3.34 -12.54 -9.98
CA GLY A 88 2.68 -12.45 -8.68
C GLY A 88 1.84 -11.18 -8.55
N GLU A 89 1.62 -10.69 -7.34
CA GLU A 89 0.88 -9.45 -7.08
C GLU A 89 1.65 -8.25 -7.65
N ALA A 90 1.18 -7.64 -8.74
CA ALA A 90 1.77 -6.43 -9.31
C ALA A 90 1.30 -5.21 -8.51
N VAL A 91 2.07 -4.81 -7.51
CA VAL A 91 1.68 -3.75 -6.57
C VAL A 91 2.27 -2.38 -6.90
N GLY A 92 3.32 -2.33 -7.72
CA GLY A 92 3.94 -1.09 -8.16
C GLY A 92 4.19 -1.08 -9.65
N VAL A 93 3.92 0.05 -10.32
CA VAL A 93 4.16 0.25 -11.75
C VAL A 93 4.65 1.66 -12.02
N ALA A 94 5.72 1.80 -12.78
CA ALA A 94 6.27 3.07 -13.21
C ALA A 94 6.99 2.95 -14.56
N LYS A 95 7.22 4.09 -15.23
CA LYS A 95 8.04 4.14 -16.44
C LYS A 95 9.12 5.20 -16.31
N ASN A 96 10.24 4.98 -16.98
CA ASN A 96 11.31 5.97 -17.10
C ASN A 96 11.18 6.77 -18.41
N SER A 97 12.06 7.76 -18.61
CA SER A 97 12.07 8.62 -19.79
C SER A 97 12.34 7.85 -21.10
N LYS A 98 12.92 6.65 -21.03
CA LYS A 98 13.19 5.78 -22.17
C LYS A 98 12.00 4.89 -22.53
N GLY A 99 10.92 4.94 -21.75
CA GLY A 99 9.76 4.09 -21.90
C GLY A 99 9.88 2.70 -21.29
N ASN A 100 10.96 2.40 -20.57
CA ASN A 100 11.08 1.14 -19.85
C ASN A 100 10.07 1.09 -18.71
N LEU A 101 9.43 -0.06 -18.56
CA LEU A 101 8.43 -0.33 -17.55
C LEU A 101 9.08 -1.01 -16.35
N PHE A 102 8.81 -0.48 -15.17
CA PHE A 102 9.21 -1.07 -13.89
C PHE A 102 7.98 -1.65 -13.21
N VAL A 103 8.10 -2.89 -12.73
CA VAL A 103 7.03 -3.59 -12.02
C VAL A 103 7.57 -4.12 -10.70
N PHE A 104 7.02 -3.62 -9.60
CA PHE A 104 7.36 -4.10 -8.26
C PHE A 104 6.31 -5.07 -7.79
N THR A 105 6.73 -6.28 -7.42
CA THR A 105 5.83 -7.40 -7.22
C THR A 105 6.06 -8.09 -5.88
N ARG A 106 5.00 -8.72 -5.38
CA ARG A 106 5.07 -9.74 -4.35
C ARG A 106 4.98 -11.08 -5.05
N SER A 107 6.12 -11.76 -5.19
CA SER A 107 6.19 -12.94 -6.02
C SER A 107 5.62 -14.18 -5.37
N GLY A 108 4.77 -14.86 -6.12
CA GLY A 108 4.63 -16.30 -6.10
C GLY A 108 3.89 -16.94 -4.94
N ASN A 109 3.17 -16.24 -4.10
CA ASN A 109 2.41 -16.89 -3.05
C ASN A 109 0.97 -16.43 -2.94
N LEU A 110 0.10 -17.40 -2.84
CA LEU A 110 -1.33 -17.29 -2.59
C LEU A 110 -1.66 -16.80 -1.17
N GLY A 111 -0.70 -16.33 -0.42
CA GLY A 111 -0.92 -15.86 0.94
C GLY A 111 -0.34 -14.46 1.14
N PRO A 112 -0.82 -13.74 2.15
CA PRO A 112 -0.19 -12.50 2.53
C PRO A 112 1.26 -12.79 2.85
N ALA A 113 2.14 -12.26 2.06
CA ALA A 113 3.57 -12.41 2.20
C ALA A 113 4.13 -11.66 3.42
N ARG A 114 3.44 -11.68 4.51
CA ARG A 114 3.94 -11.12 5.75
C ARG A 114 5.12 -11.96 6.23
N GLY A 115 6.29 -11.59 5.74
CA GLY A 115 7.56 -12.12 6.19
C GLY A 115 8.08 -13.38 5.51
N ALA A 116 7.47 -13.86 4.42
CA ALA A 116 7.90 -15.13 3.82
C ALA A 116 8.15 -15.12 2.32
N THR A 117 7.88 -14.02 1.59
CA THR A 117 8.06 -13.99 0.13
C THR A 117 8.97 -12.86 -0.30
N ALA A 118 9.67 -13.10 -1.38
CA ALA A 118 10.51 -12.11 -1.98
C ALA A 118 9.66 -11.04 -2.66
N SER A 119 9.94 -9.79 -2.35
CA SER A 119 9.55 -8.67 -3.19
C SER A 119 10.57 -8.53 -4.30
N GLN A 120 10.13 -8.36 -5.54
CA GLN A 120 11.02 -8.29 -6.70
C GLN A 120 10.66 -7.12 -7.59
N LEU A 121 11.68 -6.38 -8.00
CA LEU A 121 11.54 -5.24 -8.91
C LEU A 121 12.11 -5.60 -10.27
N PHE A 122 11.26 -5.64 -11.28
CA PHE A 122 11.59 -6.02 -12.65
C PHE A 122 11.55 -4.84 -13.59
N GLU A 123 12.47 -4.82 -14.54
CA GLU A 123 12.51 -3.86 -15.65
C GLU A 123 12.22 -4.58 -16.97
N PHE A 124 11.35 -3.97 -17.78
CA PHE A 124 11.03 -4.38 -19.13
C PHE A 124 11.31 -3.22 -20.10
N ASP A 125 11.78 -3.54 -21.30
CA ASP A 125 11.97 -2.56 -22.35
C ASP A 125 10.62 -2.07 -22.94
N PRO A 126 10.62 -1.07 -23.84
CA PRO A 126 9.37 -0.58 -24.46
C PRO A 126 8.63 -1.65 -25.29
N GLN A 127 9.26 -2.76 -25.66
CA GLN A 127 8.67 -3.91 -26.32
C GLN A 127 8.24 -5.00 -25.35
N LEU A 128 8.21 -4.69 -24.05
CA LEU A 128 7.81 -5.56 -22.94
C LEU A 128 8.71 -6.81 -22.78
N LYS A 129 9.94 -6.77 -23.27
CA LYS A 129 10.93 -7.80 -23.00
C LYS A 129 11.60 -7.55 -21.66
N PHE A 130 11.76 -8.61 -20.89
CA PHE A 130 12.49 -8.58 -19.63
C PHE A 130 13.92 -8.10 -19.84
N VAL A 131 14.35 -7.10 -19.09
CA VAL A 131 15.71 -6.55 -19.11
C VAL A 131 16.51 -7.12 -17.96
N LYS A 132 16.08 -6.89 -16.74
CA LYS A 132 16.74 -7.36 -15.51
C LYS A 132 15.83 -7.26 -14.28
N GLN A 133 16.24 -7.91 -13.20
CA GLN A 133 15.77 -7.63 -11.85
C GLN A 133 16.66 -6.56 -11.21
N TRP A 134 16.06 -5.59 -10.57
CA TRP A 134 16.74 -4.55 -9.81
C TRP A 134 16.85 -4.96 -8.35
N GLY A 135 18.02 -4.67 -7.75
CA GLY A 135 18.24 -4.93 -6.34
C GLY A 135 17.98 -6.39 -5.95
N GLN A 136 18.42 -7.34 -6.78
CA GLN A 136 18.36 -8.76 -6.45
C GLN A 136 18.97 -9.00 -5.06
N ASP A 137 18.31 -9.84 -4.25
CA ASP A 137 18.70 -10.18 -2.88
C ASP A 137 18.81 -8.95 -1.94
N ASN A 138 18.09 -7.88 -2.25
CA ASN A 138 18.11 -6.66 -1.45
C ASN A 138 17.42 -6.91 -0.09
N TYR A 139 18.13 -6.60 0.98
CA TYR A 139 17.63 -6.68 2.34
C TYR A 139 16.35 -5.86 2.60
N ALA A 140 16.15 -4.77 1.84
CA ALA A 140 14.98 -3.91 1.92
C ALA A 140 13.76 -4.43 1.15
N ALA A 141 13.84 -5.59 0.48
CA ALA A 141 12.76 -6.16 -0.31
C ALA A 141 12.08 -7.30 0.46
N SER A 142 11.03 -6.99 1.21
CA SER A 142 10.32 -7.96 2.05
C SER A 142 8.81 -7.97 1.86
N PHE A 143 8.20 -6.80 1.58
CA PHE A 143 6.79 -6.70 1.23
C PHE A 143 6.57 -5.47 0.34
N ALA A 144 6.63 -5.67 -0.97
CA ALA A 144 6.53 -4.62 -1.98
C ALA A 144 5.28 -3.76 -1.81
N HIS A 145 5.41 -2.44 -1.99
CA HIS A 145 4.25 -1.56 -2.01
C HIS A 145 4.17 -0.73 -3.27
N THR A 146 5.11 0.19 -3.53
CA THR A 146 5.10 1.02 -4.74
C THR A 146 6.48 1.13 -5.37
N VAL A 147 6.51 1.44 -6.67
CA VAL A 147 7.70 1.88 -7.39
C VAL A 147 7.42 3.20 -8.08
N ARG A 148 8.35 4.15 -7.98
CA ARG A 148 8.30 5.43 -8.68
C ARG A 148 9.58 5.67 -9.44
N VAL A 149 9.52 6.48 -10.48
CA VAL A 149 10.70 6.95 -11.22
C VAL A 149 10.71 8.46 -11.20
N ASP A 150 11.83 9.07 -10.77
CA ASP A 150 11.97 10.51 -10.72
C ASP A 150 12.41 11.10 -12.08
N LYS A 151 12.44 12.42 -12.20
CA LYS A 151 12.80 13.14 -13.43
C LYS A 151 14.24 12.91 -13.91
N TYR A 152 15.06 12.23 -13.12
CA TYR A 152 16.44 11.84 -13.43
C TYR A 152 16.59 10.36 -13.77
N ASP A 153 15.47 9.67 -13.95
CA ASP A 153 15.42 8.21 -14.15
C ASP A 153 15.95 7.39 -12.95
N ASN A 154 16.00 7.98 -11.74
CA ASN A 154 16.24 7.15 -10.58
C ASN A 154 14.95 6.37 -10.24
N VAL A 155 15.15 5.10 -9.89
CA VAL A 155 14.05 4.21 -9.51
C VAL A 155 13.95 4.14 -8.00
N TRP A 156 12.76 4.40 -7.48
CA TRP A 156 12.48 4.42 -6.05
C TRP A 156 11.54 3.28 -5.69
N MET A 157 12.01 2.42 -4.82
CA MET A 157 11.29 1.26 -4.33
C MET A 157 10.81 1.55 -2.90
N THR A 158 9.51 1.56 -2.66
CA THR A 158 8.93 1.62 -1.32
C THR A 158 8.55 0.23 -0.87
N ASP A 159 9.18 -0.26 0.18
CA ASP A 159 8.88 -1.56 0.76
C ASP A 159 8.24 -1.38 2.14
N GLU A 160 6.98 -1.80 2.24
CA GLU A 160 6.17 -1.68 3.44
C GLU A 160 6.66 -2.61 4.56
N GLY A 161 7.09 -3.81 4.21
CA GLY A 161 7.51 -4.81 5.20
C GLY A 161 8.87 -4.52 5.79
N ALA A 162 9.76 -3.92 5.01
CA ALA A 162 11.08 -3.53 5.48
C ALA A 162 11.10 -2.14 6.18
N ASN A 163 10.01 -1.38 6.10
CA ASN A 163 9.95 0.02 6.57
C ASN A 163 10.99 0.92 5.87
N MET A 164 11.25 0.68 4.60
CA MET A 164 12.35 1.32 3.87
C MET A 164 11.91 1.84 2.51
N ILE A 165 12.60 2.89 2.06
CA ILE A 165 12.56 3.37 0.69
C ILE A 165 13.98 3.34 0.15
N VAL A 166 14.17 2.70 -0.99
CA VAL A 166 15.47 2.55 -1.65
C VAL A 166 15.44 3.29 -2.97
N LYS A 167 16.41 4.18 -3.17
CA LYS A 167 16.66 4.87 -4.44
C LYS A 167 17.79 4.18 -5.16
N PHE A 168 17.54 3.76 -6.38
CA PHE A 168 18.56 3.29 -7.32
C PHE A 168 18.84 4.41 -8.33
N ASN A 169 20.11 4.59 -8.69
CA ASN A 169 20.46 5.43 -9.83
C ASN A 169 20.11 4.72 -11.16
N PRO A 170 20.17 5.40 -12.32
CA PRO A 170 19.85 4.78 -13.62
C PRO A 170 20.71 3.56 -14.00
N GLN A 171 21.84 3.36 -13.34
CA GLN A 171 22.70 2.18 -13.52
C GLN A 171 22.26 0.99 -12.66
N GLY A 172 21.32 1.20 -11.73
CA GLY A 172 20.81 0.17 -10.82
C GLY A 172 21.59 0.04 -9.51
N MET A 173 22.46 1.00 -9.19
CA MET A 173 23.17 1.04 -7.91
C MET A 173 22.34 1.80 -6.88
N VAL A 174 22.30 1.30 -5.64
CA VAL A 174 21.68 2.00 -4.53
C VAL A 174 22.40 3.32 -4.27
N SER A 175 21.68 4.44 -4.32
CA SER A 175 22.22 5.78 -4.12
C SER A 175 21.66 6.49 -2.88
N MET A 176 20.54 6.00 -2.34
CA MET A 176 19.97 6.48 -1.09
C MET A 176 19.10 5.38 -0.47
N VAL A 177 19.08 5.34 0.86
CA VAL A 177 18.18 4.51 1.65
C VAL A 177 17.55 5.39 2.73
N LEU A 178 16.22 5.37 2.81
CA LEU A 178 15.45 6.08 3.82
C LEU A 178 14.72 5.06 4.69
N GLY A 179 14.66 5.31 6.00
CA GLY A 179 14.09 4.39 6.96
C GLY A 179 15.05 3.25 7.33
N ARG A 180 14.55 2.33 8.15
CA ARG A 180 15.34 1.20 8.66
C ARG A 180 14.43 0.03 9.00
N LYS A 181 14.84 -1.17 8.59
CA LYS A 181 14.21 -2.41 9.03
C LYS A 181 14.53 -2.64 10.50
N THR A 182 13.50 -2.97 11.28
CA THR A 182 13.69 -3.35 12.70
C THR A 182 14.38 -4.69 12.77
N GLU A 183 15.50 -4.75 13.47
CA GLU A 183 16.27 -5.98 13.67
C GLU A 183 15.85 -6.70 14.95
N ALA A 184 15.87 -8.04 14.91
CA ALA A 184 15.46 -8.86 16.05
C ALA A 184 16.33 -8.61 17.29
N ILE A 185 17.62 -8.32 17.11
CA ILE A 185 18.56 -8.05 18.20
C ILE A 185 18.23 -6.74 18.91
N ASP A 186 17.84 -5.70 18.18
CA ASP A 186 17.38 -4.44 18.76
C ASP A 186 16.13 -4.64 19.63
N PHE A 187 15.29 -5.57 19.23
CA PHE A 187 14.08 -5.95 19.97
C PHE A 187 14.44 -6.66 21.29
N LEU A 188 15.36 -7.63 21.22
CA LEU A 188 15.81 -8.39 22.41
C LEU A 188 16.53 -7.52 23.43
N GLU A 189 17.41 -6.64 23.00
CA GLU A 189 18.10 -5.70 23.88
C GLU A 189 17.13 -4.76 24.59
N ARG A 190 16.10 -4.30 23.89
CA ARG A 190 15.06 -3.42 24.46
C ARG A 190 14.25 -4.10 25.55
N PHE A 191 13.97 -5.40 25.38
CA PHE A 191 13.18 -6.15 26.37
C PHE A 191 13.99 -6.60 27.57
N THR A 192 15.26 -6.96 27.36
CA THR A 192 16.09 -7.59 28.42
C THR A 192 16.89 -6.59 29.26
N GLU A 193 17.35 -5.49 28.66
CA GLU A 193 18.25 -4.58 29.35
C GLU A 193 17.57 -3.34 29.92
N ARG A 194 16.47 -2.89 29.34
CA ARG A 194 15.87 -1.59 29.71
C ARG A 194 14.44 -1.67 30.22
N GLY A 195 13.74 -2.79 30.06
CA GLY A 195 12.31 -2.90 30.45
C GLY A 195 11.39 -1.93 29.70
N GLU A 196 11.92 -1.18 28.72
CA GLU A 196 11.17 -0.22 27.92
C GLU A 196 10.38 -0.94 26.82
N LYS A 197 9.14 -0.54 26.62
CA LYS A 197 8.37 -1.00 25.46
C LYS A 197 8.95 -0.41 24.18
N GLU A 198 8.86 -1.14 23.07
CA GLU A 198 9.31 -0.67 21.75
C GLU A 198 8.75 0.70 21.38
N THR A 199 7.49 0.96 21.77
CA THR A 199 6.80 2.24 21.58
C THR A 199 7.40 3.40 22.35
N GLU A 200 8.20 3.15 23.37
CA GLU A 200 8.83 4.20 24.19
C GLU A 200 10.17 4.66 23.62
N ARG A 201 10.91 3.75 22.96
CA ARG A 201 12.20 4.10 22.34
C ARG A 201 12.05 4.74 20.96
N TYR A 202 11.07 4.28 20.18
CA TYR A 202 10.71 4.86 18.89
C TYR A 202 9.22 5.15 18.88
N PRO A 203 8.80 6.25 19.52
CA PRO A 203 7.38 6.63 19.54
C PRO A 203 6.86 6.71 18.09
N ALA A 204 5.62 6.36 17.89
CA ALA A 204 4.98 6.50 16.58
C ALA A 204 5.21 7.92 16.06
N GLY A 205 5.70 8.01 14.83
CA GLY A 205 6.01 9.30 14.23
C GLY A 205 7.42 9.84 14.49
N SER A 206 8.33 9.07 15.08
CA SER A 206 9.74 9.48 15.23
C SER A 206 10.38 9.84 13.88
N MET A 207 11.23 10.87 13.90
CA MET A 207 12.04 11.23 12.73
C MET A 207 13.09 10.15 12.46
N GLY A 208 13.33 9.87 11.17
CA GLY A 208 14.33 8.88 10.73
C GLY A 208 13.81 7.45 10.61
N THR A 209 12.58 7.16 11.04
CA THR A 209 11.99 5.83 10.95
C THR A 209 10.62 5.87 10.28
N PHE A 210 10.29 4.86 9.48
CA PHE A 210 8.95 4.62 8.97
C PHE A 210 8.29 3.45 9.70
N ASN A 211 6.97 3.38 9.59
CA ASN A 211 6.22 2.22 10.03
C ASN A 211 5.15 1.88 9.00
N ARG A 212 5.52 1.01 8.06
CA ARG A 212 4.77 0.59 6.88
C ARG A 212 4.50 1.78 5.93
N PRO A 213 5.57 2.37 5.33
CA PRO A 213 5.45 3.44 4.33
C PRO A 213 4.76 2.90 3.07
N THR A 214 4.08 3.78 2.36
CA THR A 214 3.25 3.37 1.23
C THR A 214 3.73 3.90 -0.10
N ASP A 215 4.17 5.18 -0.19
CA ASP A 215 4.53 5.78 -1.47
C ASP A 215 5.45 6.99 -1.30
N VAL A 216 6.05 7.46 -2.40
CA VAL A 216 7.00 8.58 -2.44
C VAL A 216 6.74 9.49 -3.64
N THR A 217 6.92 10.80 -3.44
CA THR A 217 6.91 11.81 -4.51
C THR A 217 7.91 12.93 -4.21
N TRP A 218 8.06 13.88 -5.13
CA TRP A 218 9.04 14.96 -5.01
C TRP A 218 8.42 16.30 -5.39
N ASP A 219 8.92 17.40 -4.80
CA ASP A 219 8.63 18.75 -5.27
C ASP A 219 9.64 19.20 -6.35
N LEU A 220 9.49 20.47 -6.78
CA LEU A 220 10.36 21.06 -7.81
C LEU A 220 11.81 21.23 -7.36
N GLN A 221 12.06 21.25 -6.05
CA GLN A 221 13.37 21.39 -5.42
C GLN A 221 13.99 20.03 -5.07
N ASP A 222 13.35 18.93 -5.50
CA ASP A 222 13.74 17.56 -5.22
C ASP A 222 13.63 17.16 -3.73
N ASN A 223 12.88 17.92 -2.91
CA ASN A 223 12.51 17.43 -1.60
C ASN A 223 11.59 16.22 -1.77
N ILE A 224 11.77 15.26 -0.90
CA ILE A 224 11.11 13.97 -0.94
C ILE A 224 9.93 14.01 0.01
N PHE A 225 8.77 13.54 -0.45
CA PHE A 225 7.58 13.40 0.38
C PHE A 225 7.18 11.93 0.42
N VAL A 226 6.93 11.44 1.62
CA VAL A 226 6.59 10.03 1.86
C VAL A 226 5.26 9.95 2.59
N SER A 227 4.34 9.15 2.08
CA SER A 227 3.18 8.70 2.85
C SER A 227 3.59 7.52 3.72
N ASP A 228 3.65 7.75 5.05
CA ASP A 228 3.99 6.74 6.06
C ASP A 228 2.69 6.23 6.68
N GLY A 229 2.01 5.34 5.93
CA GLY A 229 0.58 5.21 5.94
C GLY A 229 -0.02 4.23 6.92
N TYR A 230 0.34 2.95 6.88
CA TYR A 230 -0.47 1.94 7.57
C TYR A 230 -0.49 2.11 9.09
N ASN A 231 0.64 2.41 9.70
CA ASN A 231 0.70 2.49 11.16
C ASN A 231 0.89 3.92 11.70
N ASN A 232 1.69 4.76 11.01
CA ASN A 232 1.97 6.11 11.49
C ASN A 232 0.93 7.16 11.08
N SER A 233 0.16 6.92 10.01
CA SER A 233 -0.89 7.85 9.54
C SER A 233 -0.37 9.28 9.36
N ARG A 234 0.77 9.44 8.66
CA ARG A 234 1.41 10.75 8.46
C ARG A 234 2.01 10.91 7.07
N VAL A 235 2.37 12.14 6.74
CA VAL A 235 3.24 12.50 5.62
C VAL A 235 4.55 13.05 6.17
N VAL A 236 5.66 12.67 5.55
CA VAL A 236 7.00 13.13 5.91
C VAL A 236 7.61 13.90 4.75
N LYS A 237 8.15 15.09 5.03
CA LYS A 237 9.00 15.87 4.11
C LYS A 237 10.46 15.65 4.49
N ILE A 238 11.26 15.25 3.50
CA ILE A 238 12.69 14.98 3.62
C ILE A 238 13.40 15.82 2.57
N ALA A 239 14.47 16.51 2.94
CA ALA A 239 15.28 17.26 1.99
C ALA A 239 15.96 16.30 1.00
N ARG A 240 16.36 16.80 -0.16
CA ARG A 240 16.99 16.02 -1.25
C ARG A 240 18.26 15.27 -0.82
N ASP A 241 18.90 15.70 0.27
CA ASP A 241 20.08 15.07 0.86
C ASP A 241 19.76 13.98 1.87
N GLY A 242 18.47 13.70 2.11
CA GLY A 242 17.98 12.69 3.06
C GLY A 242 17.71 13.22 4.46
N LYS A 243 17.94 14.50 4.75
CA LYS A 243 17.64 15.09 6.05
C LYS A 243 16.13 15.24 6.25
N TRP A 244 15.61 14.70 7.32
CA TRP A 244 14.21 14.85 7.69
C TRP A 244 13.89 16.28 8.12
N VAL A 245 12.88 16.86 7.50
CA VAL A 245 12.53 18.28 7.66
C VAL A 245 11.26 18.45 8.49
N LYS A 246 10.19 17.75 8.13
CA LYS A 246 8.86 17.96 8.72
C LYS A 246 8.05 16.68 8.68
N THR A 247 7.17 16.50 9.65
CA THR A 247 6.11 15.50 9.59
C THR A 247 4.76 16.17 9.79
N LEU A 248 3.72 15.64 9.15
CA LEU A 248 2.36 16.10 9.28
C LEU A 248 1.42 14.91 9.39
N GLY A 249 0.54 14.94 10.35
CA GLY A 249 -0.56 14.00 10.47
C GLY A 249 -0.50 13.12 11.70
N THR A 250 -1.69 12.70 12.08
CA THR A 250 -1.98 11.68 13.11
C THR A 250 -3.17 10.87 12.62
N ARG A 251 -3.44 9.73 13.26
CA ARG A 251 -4.59 8.90 12.91
C ARG A 251 -5.91 9.62 13.23
N GLY A 252 -6.81 9.68 12.27
CA GLY A 252 -8.13 10.28 12.43
C GLY A 252 -8.77 10.71 11.12
N ALA A 253 -9.92 11.40 11.20
CA ALA A 253 -10.69 11.89 10.06
C ALA A 253 -10.75 13.42 9.97
N GLY A 254 -10.23 14.14 10.95
CA GLY A 254 -10.19 15.60 10.97
C GLY A 254 -9.24 16.21 9.93
N PRO A 255 -9.14 17.55 9.85
CA PRO A 255 -8.12 18.23 9.06
C PRO A 255 -6.71 17.77 9.47
N ASN A 256 -5.84 17.52 8.48
CA ASN A 256 -4.46 17.04 8.69
C ASN A 256 -4.36 15.72 9.47
N GLN A 257 -5.46 15.01 9.65
CA GLN A 257 -5.45 13.63 10.13
C GLN A 257 -5.64 12.67 8.96
N PHE A 258 -5.09 11.48 9.08
CA PHE A 258 -5.15 10.46 8.05
C PHE A 258 -5.63 9.12 8.60
N ASN A 259 -6.28 8.36 7.75
CA ASN A 259 -6.57 6.97 8.00
C ASN A 259 -6.03 6.15 6.83
N THR A 260 -4.85 5.60 7.01
CA THR A 260 -4.12 4.89 5.97
C THR A 260 -3.86 5.77 4.74
N PRO A 261 -3.01 6.83 4.83
CA PRO A 261 -2.51 7.51 3.63
C PRO A 261 -1.75 6.47 2.78
N HIS A 262 -2.28 6.16 1.60
CA HIS A 262 -1.89 4.96 0.83
C HIS A 262 -1.05 5.28 -0.40
N ALA A 263 -1.20 6.47 -0.95
CA ALA A 263 -0.39 6.95 -2.06
C ALA A 263 -0.18 8.46 -1.97
N ILE A 264 0.84 8.95 -2.68
CA ILE A 264 1.18 10.37 -2.71
C ILE A 264 1.70 10.75 -4.09
N THR A 265 1.31 11.92 -4.59
CA THR A 265 1.83 12.47 -5.85
C THR A 265 1.96 13.99 -5.76
N SER A 266 2.65 14.60 -6.70
CA SER A 266 2.81 16.06 -6.79
C SER A 266 2.44 16.57 -8.18
N ASP A 267 2.04 17.84 -8.27
CA ASP A 267 1.82 18.52 -9.55
C ASP A 267 3.02 19.41 -9.96
N ALA A 268 2.97 19.96 -11.16
CA ALA A 268 4.01 20.85 -11.68
C ALA A 268 4.08 22.22 -10.97
N LYS A 269 3.18 22.50 -10.03
CA LYS A 269 3.22 23.68 -9.17
C LYS A 269 3.81 23.39 -7.80
N GLY A 270 4.09 22.10 -7.50
CA GLY A 270 4.62 21.64 -6.24
C GLY A 270 3.55 21.36 -5.18
N ASN A 271 2.26 21.29 -5.54
CA ASN A 271 1.24 20.82 -4.61
C ASN A 271 1.38 19.31 -4.41
N ILE A 272 1.13 18.87 -3.19
CA ILE A 272 1.25 17.48 -2.75
C ILE A 272 -0.15 16.91 -2.52
N TYR A 273 -0.47 15.82 -3.20
CA TYR A 273 -1.76 15.13 -3.15
C TYR A 273 -1.60 13.82 -2.38
N VAL A 274 -2.31 13.67 -1.27
CA VAL A 274 -2.22 12.51 -0.39
C VAL A 274 -3.53 11.73 -0.44
N ALA A 275 -3.45 10.50 -0.88
CA ALA A 275 -4.57 9.56 -0.93
C ALA A 275 -4.90 9.05 0.49
N ASP A 276 -5.80 9.70 1.17
CA ASP A 276 -6.28 9.35 2.52
C ASP A 276 -7.37 8.26 2.41
N ARG A 277 -6.90 7.03 2.11
CA ARG A 277 -7.73 5.90 1.67
C ARG A 277 -8.85 5.56 2.62
N GLY A 278 -8.56 5.41 3.91
CA GLY A 278 -9.55 5.02 4.91
C GLY A 278 -10.61 6.11 5.17
N ASN A 279 -10.30 7.36 4.85
CA ASN A 279 -11.22 8.49 4.92
C ASN A 279 -11.90 8.80 3.58
N ARG A 280 -11.62 8.02 2.52
CA ARG A 280 -12.22 8.16 1.17
C ARG A 280 -12.09 9.57 0.59
N ARG A 281 -10.90 10.16 0.70
CA ARG A 281 -10.62 11.52 0.26
C ARG A 281 -9.15 11.66 -0.18
N ILE A 282 -8.85 12.73 -0.91
CA ILE A 282 -7.48 13.19 -1.17
C ILE A 282 -7.31 14.52 -0.43
N GLN A 283 -6.28 14.65 0.37
CA GLN A 283 -5.88 15.90 0.98
C GLN A 283 -4.77 16.54 0.15
N VAL A 284 -4.90 17.82 -0.15
CA VAL A 284 -3.94 18.59 -0.95
C VAL A 284 -3.23 19.59 -0.07
N PHE A 285 -1.92 19.62 -0.17
CA PHE A 285 -1.02 20.50 0.57
C PHE A 285 -0.12 21.27 -0.38
N ASP A 286 0.39 22.40 0.07
CA ASP A 286 1.54 23.03 -0.58
C ASP A 286 2.84 22.25 -0.28
N ASN A 287 3.97 22.70 -0.84
CA ASN A 287 5.24 22.01 -0.62
C ASN A 287 5.82 22.16 0.80
N ASP A 288 5.21 23.01 1.64
CA ASP A 288 5.53 23.12 3.07
C ASP A 288 4.55 22.33 3.96
N LEU A 289 3.71 21.52 3.32
CA LEU A 289 2.66 20.74 3.98
C LEU A 289 1.64 21.61 4.71
N ASN A 290 1.34 22.81 4.21
CA ASN A 290 0.18 23.57 4.65
C ASN A 290 -1.06 23.10 3.86
N PRO A 291 -2.23 22.95 4.52
CA PRO A 291 -3.42 22.45 3.84
C PRO A 291 -3.94 23.44 2.81
N VAL A 292 -4.24 22.94 1.61
CA VAL A 292 -4.81 23.72 0.50
C VAL A 292 -6.27 23.38 0.30
N ARG A 293 -6.62 22.10 0.17
CA ARG A 293 -8.00 21.63 -0.04
C ARG A 293 -8.18 20.15 0.26
N ILE A 294 -9.43 19.73 0.29
CA ILE A 294 -9.84 18.31 0.34
C ILE A 294 -10.62 18.01 -0.92
N ILE A 295 -10.31 16.90 -1.59
CA ILE A 295 -11.04 16.35 -2.72
C ILE A 295 -11.76 15.09 -2.22
N ALA A 296 -13.09 15.14 -2.20
CA ALA A 296 -13.93 14.02 -1.79
C ALA A 296 -14.58 13.36 -3.03
N ASN A 297 -15.28 12.25 -2.81
CA ASN A 297 -16.03 11.52 -3.82
C ASN A 297 -15.18 10.98 -4.99
N VAL A 298 -14.01 10.50 -4.65
CA VAL A 298 -13.03 9.87 -5.55
C VAL A 298 -12.78 8.40 -5.18
N GLY A 299 -13.78 7.74 -4.66
CA GLY A 299 -13.69 6.38 -4.13
C GLY A 299 -12.88 6.30 -2.82
N ALA A 300 -12.39 5.14 -2.52
CA ALA A 300 -11.33 4.94 -1.54
C ALA A 300 -9.99 4.96 -2.30
N PRO A 301 -9.25 6.08 -2.31
CA PRO A 301 -8.08 6.20 -3.17
C PRO A 301 -6.96 5.28 -2.68
N TRP A 302 -6.71 4.22 -3.44
CA TRP A 302 -5.56 3.33 -3.24
C TRP A 302 -4.31 3.90 -3.89
N SER A 303 -4.49 4.53 -5.05
CA SER A 303 -3.39 5.13 -5.80
C SER A 303 -3.75 6.50 -6.34
N VAL A 304 -2.74 7.32 -6.55
CA VAL A 304 -2.85 8.62 -7.22
C VAL A 304 -1.66 8.85 -8.14
N CYS A 305 -1.91 9.48 -9.28
CA CYS A 305 -0.86 10.07 -10.11
C CYS A 305 -1.37 11.36 -10.76
N THR A 306 -0.46 12.27 -11.08
CA THR A 306 -0.74 13.44 -11.92
C THR A 306 -0.20 13.20 -13.33
N SER A 307 -0.98 13.52 -14.35
CA SER A 307 -0.47 13.48 -15.72
C SER A 307 0.62 14.53 -15.94
N PRO A 308 1.54 14.31 -16.89
CA PRO A 308 2.56 15.29 -17.22
C PRO A 308 1.98 16.62 -17.72
N PRO A 309 2.70 17.75 -17.56
CA PRO A 309 2.34 19.00 -18.22
C PRO A 309 2.28 18.85 -19.75
N PRO A 310 1.58 19.76 -20.50
CA PRO A 310 0.94 20.99 -20.00
C PRO A 310 -0.45 20.78 -19.41
N ASN A 311 -1.15 19.70 -19.74
CA ASN A 311 -2.54 19.44 -19.35
C ASN A 311 -2.60 18.46 -18.19
N GLN A 312 -2.32 18.95 -16.98
CA GLN A 312 -2.30 18.09 -15.82
C GLN A 312 -3.71 17.80 -15.28
N PHE A 313 -3.96 16.52 -15.05
CA PHE A 313 -5.07 16.00 -14.29
C PHE A 313 -4.54 15.12 -13.16
N LEU A 314 -5.27 15.09 -12.07
CA LEU A 314 -5.09 14.10 -11.02
C LEU A 314 -5.95 12.87 -11.35
N PHE A 315 -5.34 11.70 -11.27
CA PHE A 315 -6.06 10.43 -11.35
C PHE A 315 -6.04 9.75 -9.98
N SER A 316 -7.17 9.15 -9.61
CA SER A 316 -7.34 8.38 -8.38
C SER A 316 -7.84 6.99 -8.71
N GLY A 317 -7.10 5.96 -8.31
CA GLY A 317 -7.49 4.57 -8.45
C GLY A 317 -8.16 4.06 -7.17
N ASP A 318 -9.32 3.44 -7.32
CA ASP A 318 -10.04 2.78 -6.23
C ASP A 318 -9.77 1.27 -6.24
N GLY A 319 -9.59 0.66 -5.08
CA GLY A 319 -9.37 -0.78 -4.97
C GLY A 319 -10.47 -1.67 -5.56
N ASN A 320 -11.63 -1.10 -5.92
CA ASN A 320 -12.73 -1.80 -6.59
C ASN A 320 -12.72 -1.67 -8.12
N GLY A 321 -11.63 -1.17 -8.69
CA GLY A 321 -11.46 -1.09 -10.15
C GLY A 321 -11.91 0.22 -10.78
N LYS A 322 -12.30 1.23 -10.01
CA LYS A 322 -12.64 2.54 -10.56
C LYS A 322 -11.41 3.44 -10.67
N ILE A 323 -11.37 4.23 -11.73
CA ILE A 323 -10.38 5.28 -11.95
C ILE A 323 -11.12 6.59 -12.14
N TYR A 324 -10.81 7.58 -11.31
CA TYR A 324 -11.41 8.92 -11.34
C TYR A 324 -10.41 9.90 -11.97
N LYS A 325 -10.87 10.70 -12.94
CA LYS A 325 -10.12 11.82 -13.53
C LYS A 325 -10.62 13.11 -12.92
N VAL A 326 -9.74 13.85 -12.28
CA VAL A 326 -10.04 15.06 -11.50
C VAL A 326 -9.18 16.21 -12.03
N ASP A 327 -9.75 17.41 -12.18
CA ASP A 327 -8.94 18.58 -12.47
C ASP A 327 -8.12 19.01 -11.23
N LEU A 328 -7.08 19.81 -11.40
CA LEU A 328 -6.24 20.23 -10.27
C LEU A 328 -6.98 21.20 -9.30
N ASN A 329 -8.21 21.63 -9.61
CA ASN A 329 -9.07 22.38 -8.71
C ASN A 329 -9.93 21.45 -7.83
N GLY A 330 -9.93 20.14 -8.12
CA GLY A 330 -10.64 19.14 -7.36
C GLY A 330 -12.01 18.75 -7.93
N ASN A 331 -12.35 19.21 -9.13
CA ASN A 331 -13.59 18.85 -9.79
C ASN A 331 -13.45 17.50 -10.51
N LEU A 332 -14.42 16.61 -10.31
CA LEU A 332 -14.48 15.35 -11.02
C LEU A 332 -14.82 15.60 -12.50
N VAL A 333 -13.91 15.24 -13.39
CA VAL A 333 -14.06 15.40 -14.85
C VAL A 333 -14.75 14.18 -15.48
N GLY A 334 -14.46 13.01 -14.93
CA GLY A 334 -15.03 11.74 -15.38
C GLY A 334 -14.49 10.58 -14.57
N TRP A 335 -15.07 9.41 -14.76
CA TRP A 335 -14.64 8.18 -14.13
C TRP A 335 -14.74 7.01 -15.09
N ALA A 336 -13.94 5.99 -14.88
CA ALA A 336 -13.98 4.75 -15.64
C ALA A 336 -14.04 3.55 -14.68
N GLN A 337 -14.64 2.45 -15.14
CA GLN A 337 -14.63 1.16 -14.47
C GLN A 337 -13.77 0.21 -15.30
N THR A 338 -12.78 -0.42 -14.70
CA THR A 338 -12.01 -1.50 -15.34
C THR A 338 -12.82 -2.80 -15.35
N SER A 339 -12.52 -3.69 -16.28
CA SER A 339 -13.31 -4.92 -16.52
C SER A 339 -13.32 -5.86 -15.31
N GLU A 340 -12.21 -5.96 -14.60
CA GLU A 340 -12.07 -6.81 -13.42
C GLU A 340 -12.78 -6.26 -12.17
N GLY A 341 -13.24 -5.03 -12.21
CA GLY A 341 -13.94 -4.38 -11.09
C GLY A 341 -15.33 -4.93 -10.79
N HIS A 342 -15.89 -5.74 -11.68
CA HIS A 342 -17.24 -6.26 -11.52
C HIS A 342 -17.32 -7.38 -10.49
N GLY A 343 -17.86 -7.07 -9.32
CA GLY A 343 -18.14 -8.04 -8.26
C GLY A 343 -16.93 -8.51 -7.44
N GLN A 344 -15.75 -8.00 -7.70
CA GLN A 344 -14.56 -8.24 -6.88
C GLN A 344 -14.28 -7.04 -5.95
N THR A 345 -13.72 -7.31 -4.79
CA THR A 345 -13.40 -6.29 -3.79
C THR A 345 -11.91 -6.26 -3.51
N GLY A 346 -11.36 -5.04 -3.51
CA GLY A 346 -10.01 -4.73 -3.03
C GLY A 346 -8.89 -5.00 -4.03
N CYS A 347 -7.89 -4.15 -4.02
CA CYS A 347 -6.59 -4.28 -4.68
C CYS A 347 -6.57 -4.30 -6.22
N LEU A 348 -7.69 -3.99 -6.90
CA LEU A 348 -7.76 -4.00 -8.37
C LEU A 348 -7.03 -2.83 -9.03
N VAL A 349 -6.93 -1.68 -8.37
CA VAL A 349 -6.10 -0.55 -8.81
C VAL A 349 -5.15 -0.20 -7.67
N HIS A 350 -4.13 -1.03 -7.45
CA HIS A 350 -3.22 -0.84 -6.33
C HIS A 350 -2.28 0.34 -6.56
N GLU A 351 -1.67 0.40 -7.74
CA GLU A 351 -0.82 1.50 -8.17
C GLU A 351 -1.19 1.96 -9.57
N ILE A 352 -1.03 3.24 -9.85
CA ILE A 352 -1.13 3.81 -11.19
C ILE A 352 0.06 4.69 -11.51
N HIS A 353 0.48 4.63 -12.78
CA HIS A 353 1.42 5.54 -13.40
C HIS A 353 0.74 6.29 -14.55
N CYS A 354 0.74 7.61 -14.49
CA CYS A 354 0.20 8.47 -15.53
C CYS A 354 1.24 8.75 -16.63
N GLU A 355 1.15 8.08 -17.76
CA GLU A 355 2.01 8.37 -18.93
C GLU A 355 1.56 9.66 -19.65
N SER A 356 0.24 9.90 -19.67
CA SER A 356 -0.36 11.12 -20.22
C SER A 356 -1.68 11.42 -19.52
N ASP A 357 -2.40 12.43 -19.99
CA ASP A 357 -3.76 12.74 -19.54
C ASP A 357 -4.82 11.76 -20.04
N THR A 358 -4.42 10.76 -20.84
CA THR A 358 -5.29 9.73 -21.41
C THR A 358 -4.73 8.31 -21.31
N VAL A 359 -3.46 8.14 -20.92
CA VAL A 359 -2.82 6.82 -20.81
C VAL A 359 -2.30 6.60 -19.41
N ILE A 360 -2.76 5.52 -18.80
CA ILE A 360 -2.42 5.11 -17.43
C ILE A 360 -1.96 3.65 -17.47
N TYR A 361 -0.90 3.33 -16.74
CA TYR A 361 -0.54 1.96 -16.42
C TYR A 361 -1.04 1.64 -15.01
N LYS A 362 -1.66 0.47 -14.87
CA LYS A 362 -2.26 -0.02 -13.62
C LYS A 362 -1.54 -1.30 -13.18
N GLY A 363 -1.15 -1.35 -11.92
CA GLY A 363 -0.73 -2.56 -11.24
C GLY A 363 -1.88 -3.13 -10.41
N ASP A 364 -2.11 -4.44 -10.52
CA ASP A 364 -3.20 -5.16 -9.90
C ASP A 364 -2.66 -6.32 -9.07
N CYS A 365 -2.97 -6.31 -7.78
CA CYS A 365 -2.54 -7.38 -6.89
C CYS A 365 -3.57 -8.49 -6.70
N SER A 366 -4.79 -8.31 -7.21
CA SER A 366 -5.84 -9.33 -7.17
C SER A 366 -5.79 -10.28 -8.37
N THR A 367 -5.52 -9.73 -9.55
CA THR A 367 -5.43 -10.49 -10.82
C THR A 367 -4.00 -10.84 -11.22
N TRP A 368 -3.00 -10.24 -10.56
CA TRP A 368 -1.56 -10.40 -10.84
C TRP A 368 -1.18 -9.89 -12.23
N THR A 369 -1.81 -8.80 -12.63
CA THR A 369 -1.61 -8.20 -13.96
C THR A 369 -1.04 -6.80 -13.87
N VAL A 370 -0.42 -6.39 -14.96
CA VAL A 370 -0.16 -4.99 -15.28
C VAL A 370 -0.95 -4.66 -16.54
N GLU A 371 -1.65 -3.55 -16.52
CA GLU A 371 -2.53 -3.16 -17.60
C GLU A 371 -2.24 -1.75 -18.07
N LYS A 372 -2.41 -1.55 -19.38
CA LYS A 372 -2.42 -0.24 -20.00
C LYS A 372 -3.88 0.17 -20.25
N ILE A 373 -4.29 1.24 -19.58
CA ILE A 373 -5.62 1.83 -19.73
C ILE A 373 -5.49 3.05 -20.65
N THR A 374 -6.24 3.07 -21.73
CA THR A 374 -6.35 4.23 -22.62
C THR A 374 -7.74 4.82 -22.53
N LEU A 375 -7.83 6.05 -22.04
CA LEU A 375 -9.07 6.82 -21.99
C LEU A 375 -9.38 7.37 -23.37
N LYS A 376 -10.57 7.07 -23.90
CA LYS A 376 -11.04 7.67 -25.14
C LYS A 376 -11.55 9.08 -24.85
N ALA A 377 -11.29 10.02 -25.76
CA ALA A 377 -11.89 11.34 -25.71
C ALA A 377 -13.42 11.18 -25.60
N GLY A 378 -14.02 11.68 -24.53
CA GLY A 378 -15.44 11.51 -24.28
C GLY A 378 -16.24 12.20 -25.37
N THR A 379 -16.96 11.44 -26.16
CA THR A 379 -18.16 11.96 -26.82
C THR A 379 -19.11 12.30 -25.68
N ARG A 380 -19.44 13.59 -25.51
CA ARG A 380 -20.57 13.97 -24.66
C ARG A 380 -21.75 13.12 -25.10
N SER A 381 -22.19 12.18 -24.27
CA SER A 381 -23.49 11.57 -24.45
C SER A 381 -24.46 12.74 -24.33
N SER A 382 -24.99 13.14 -25.46
CA SER A 382 -26.22 13.93 -25.48
C SER A 382 -27.25 13.01 -24.84
N ALA A 383 -27.55 13.27 -23.56
CA ALA A 383 -28.71 12.65 -22.90
C ALA A 383 -29.96 12.99 -23.73
N PRO A 384 -30.86 12.01 -23.91
CA PRO A 384 -32.13 12.23 -24.61
C PRO A 384 -33.05 13.24 -23.90
#